data_f5ca6f1a99e7bf638dd3e3bf2ef4de92
#
_entry.id   f5ca6f1a99e7bf638dd3e3bf2ef4de92
#
_cell.length_a   1.000
_cell.length_b   1.000
_cell.length_c   1.000
_cell.angle_alpha   90.00
_cell.angle_beta   90.00
_cell.angle_gamma   90.00
#
_symmetry.space_group_name_H-M   'P 1'
#
loop_
_entity.id
_entity.type
_entity.pdbx_description
1 polymer ?
#
loop_
_entity_poly.entity_id
_entity_poly.type
_entity_poly.pdbx_seq_one_letter_code
_entity_poly.pdbx_strand_id
1 'polypeptide(L)'
;MTHSSKVHRIHLPLLLYSYLATELLAPFFASFLILYGVFFLVRLIPLLEVVLELGINFTDFIRLFSYIFPHMLLYVIPMASMAGVIIGFTRLTNDREILALKACGISLRQMLPPVVLVAAVIAGLTGYFSVHLIPAGEIAMRQLMFQLAKEKIDKGIKEKKFTEALGDLVVYVDRIDANQQWSGVYVSDMRNREQPIITMAKNGHMVADVQQMAVTIVLNNGTLHNTDGPDSQIIRFTRYQLQIPLKPPTRIDGDDVTRIGKGSMSQEQLLNTARSYGEKTKKGVLYLAEYHHRLVLPVGCFILSLLGLPLGLQAGPGRKAAGIPMGLAFFVLYYVAFTICRVMAEDMVLPLVFGMWLPNIIFAVITILVFWRVEQERPIFPEKLADLIAETFEHYISPQIKRMRRLISRLLSKRKQRSPETDKSAPNAHPMLIHGDSQTRTFHLPSCEHYNCENCSIKFNSVQVAQEAGFVPCRFCKTLIEQNEQ
;
A
#
# COMPACT_ATOMS: atom_id res chain seq x y z
N MET A 1 -30.19 38.30 -49.31
CA MET A 1 -29.09 38.20 -48.34
C MET A 1 -29.23 36.87 -47.62
N THR A 2 -28.56 35.83 -48.09
CA THR A 2 -28.63 34.48 -47.56
C THR A 2 -27.50 34.31 -46.53
N HIS A 3 -27.87 34.24 -45.24
CA HIS A 3 -26.96 33.91 -44.16
C HIS A 3 -26.58 32.42 -44.32
N SER A 4 -25.41 32.16 -44.88
CA SER A 4 -24.74 30.87 -44.85
C SER A 4 -24.22 30.62 -43.42
N SER A 5 -24.92 29.81 -42.66
CA SER A 5 -24.45 29.27 -41.41
C SER A 5 -23.25 28.33 -41.68
N LYS A 6 -22.03 28.80 -41.50
CA LYS A 6 -20.83 27.97 -41.50
C LYS A 6 -20.95 26.97 -40.33
N VAL A 7 -21.38 25.75 -40.65
CA VAL A 7 -21.21 24.60 -39.76
C VAL A 7 -19.71 24.42 -39.58
N HIS A 8 -19.18 24.86 -38.42
CA HIS A 8 -17.83 24.57 -38.00
C HIS A 8 -17.77 23.05 -37.77
N ARG A 9 -17.32 22.29 -38.77
CA ARG A 9 -16.89 20.90 -38.54
C ARG A 9 -15.74 20.95 -37.53
N ILE A 10 -16.01 20.55 -36.29
CA ILE A 10 -15.01 20.33 -35.28
C ILE A 10 -14.17 19.13 -35.75
N HIS A 11 -13.08 19.39 -36.47
CA HIS A 11 -12.06 18.38 -36.73
C HIS A 11 -11.40 18.08 -35.40
N LEU A 12 -11.86 17.00 -34.77
CA LEU A 12 -11.18 16.45 -33.58
C LEU A 12 -9.77 16.06 -34.00
N PRO A 13 -8.71 16.62 -33.37
CA PRO A 13 -7.33 16.28 -33.67
C PRO A 13 -6.99 14.92 -33.04
N LEU A 14 -7.55 13.85 -33.65
CA LEU A 14 -7.43 12.47 -33.13
C LEU A 14 -5.98 12.04 -32.90
N LEU A 15 -5.08 12.50 -33.76
CA LEU A 15 -3.65 12.20 -33.61
C LEU A 15 -3.07 12.80 -32.32
N LEU A 16 -3.38 14.07 -32.01
CA LEU A 16 -2.99 14.73 -30.77
C LEU A 16 -3.61 14.03 -29.55
N TYR A 17 -4.87 13.63 -29.65
CA TYR A 17 -5.57 12.97 -28.54
C TYR A 17 -5.00 11.58 -28.27
N SER A 18 -4.69 10.80 -29.30
CA SER A 18 -4.01 9.51 -29.18
C SER A 18 -2.62 9.67 -28.57
N TYR A 19 -1.86 10.66 -29.04
CA TYR A 19 -0.54 10.96 -28.52
C TYR A 19 -0.59 11.29 -27.03
N LEU A 20 -1.40 12.29 -26.63
CA LEU A 20 -1.53 12.67 -25.22
C LEU A 20 -2.02 11.50 -24.34
N ALA A 21 -3.00 10.72 -24.80
CA ALA A 21 -3.48 9.56 -24.05
C ALA A 21 -2.36 8.52 -23.83
N THR A 22 -1.54 8.25 -24.84
CA THR A 22 -0.42 7.30 -24.73
C THR A 22 0.65 7.81 -23.75
N GLU A 23 0.97 9.11 -23.80
CA GLU A 23 1.92 9.74 -22.89
C GLU A 23 1.45 9.76 -21.42
N LEU A 24 0.14 9.65 -21.16
CA LEU A 24 -0.40 9.53 -19.82
C LEU A 24 -0.43 8.09 -19.31
N LEU A 25 -0.67 7.12 -20.19
CA LEU A 25 -0.82 5.71 -19.80
C LEU A 25 0.52 5.10 -19.33
N ALA A 26 1.63 5.40 -19.98
CA ALA A 26 2.93 4.87 -19.58
C ALA A 26 3.32 5.23 -18.14
N PRO A 27 3.31 6.51 -17.71
CA PRO A 27 3.57 6.86 -16.31
C PRO A 27 2.47 6.42 -15.34
N PHE A 28 1.21 6.26 -15.81
CA PHE A 28 0.15 5.65 -15.01
C PHE A 28 0.51 4.21 -14.62
N PHE A 29 0.86 3.36 -15.58
CA PHE A 29 1.22 1.97 -15.29
C PHE A 29 2.49 1.86 -14.43
N ALA A 30 3.50 2.70 -14.69
CA ALA A 30 4.70 2.74 -13.86
C ALA A 30 4.39 3.13 -12.40
N SER A 31 3.61 4.21 -12.21
CA SER A 31 3.16 4.64 -10.88
C SER A 31 2.28 3.60 -10.21
N PHE A 32 1.39 2.97 -10.97
CA PHE A 32 0.53 1.90 -10.48
C PHE A 32 1.35 0.72 -9.95
N LEU A 33 2.34 0.24 -10.70
CA LEU A 33 3.18 -0.88 -10.30
C LEU A 33 3.97 -0.57 -9.02
N ILE A 34 4.57 0.63 -8.95
CA ILE A 34 5.35 1.06 -7.78
C ILE A 34 4.44 1.19 -6.55
N LEU A 35 3.34 1.92 -6.67
CA LEU A 35 2.42 2.14 -5.56
C LEU A 35 1.76 0.84 -5.10
N TYR A 36 1.36 0.00 -6.06
CA TYR A 36 0.81 -1.30 -5.76
C TYR A 36 1.81 -2.17 -4.99
N GLY A 37 3.07 -2.19 -5.42
CA GLY A 37 4.14 -2.90 -4.71
C GLY A 37 4.35 -2.41 -3.28
N VAL A 38 4.30 -1.10 -3.05
CA VAL A 38 4.41 -0.53 -1.69
C VAL A 38 3.21 -0.94 -0.82
N PHE A 39 1.99 -0.79 -1.32
CA PHE A 39 0.78 -1.20 -0.59
C PHE A 39 0.75 -2.72 -0.34
N PHE A 40 1.21 -3.51 -1.33
CA PHE A 40 1.37 -4.95 -1.19
C PHE A 40 2.29 -5.31 -0.03
N LEU A 41 3.47 -4.70 0.06
CA LEU A 41 4.42 -4.96 1.15
C LEU A 41 3.83 -4.60 2.52
N VAL A 42 3.11 -3.49 2.61
CA VAL A 42 2.44 -3.09 3.88
C VAL A 42 1.38 -4.11 4.30
N ARG A 43 0.63 -4.67 3.35
CA ARG A 43 -0.42 -5.67 3.63
C ARG A 43 0.12 -7.09 3.78
N LEU A 44 1.31 -7.35 3.25
CA LEU A 44 1.95 -8.67 3.33
C LEU A 44 2.28 -9.07 4.78
N ILE A 45 2.71 -8.10 5.61
CA ILE A 45 3.13 -8.38 7.00
C ILE A 45 1.99 -8.99 7.83
N PRO A 46 0.79 -8.35 7.96
CA PRO A 46 -0.33 -8.94 8.69
C PRO A 46 -0.81 -10.27 8.07
N LEU A 47 -0.70 -10.39 6.74
CA LEU A 47 -1.09 -11.60 6.05
C LEU A 47 -0.17 -12.78 6.38
N LEU A 48 1.14 -12.53 6.49
CA LEU A 48 2.11 -13.56 6.90
C LEU A 48 1.86 -14.04 8.33
N GLU A 49 1.44 -13.17 9.25
CA GLU A 49 1.05 -13.57 10.61
C GLU A 49 -0.08 -14.60 10.56
N VAL A 50 -1.14 -14.33 9.78
CA VAL A 50 -2.27 -15.25 9.58
C VAL A 50 -1.81 -16.58 8.96
N VAL A 51 -0.93 -16.52 7.97
CA VAL A 51 -0.39 -17.70 7.28
C VAL A 51 0.39 -18.59 8.25
N LEU A 52 1.23 -18.00 9.08
CA LEU A 52 2.02 -18.72 10.07
C LEU A 52 1.15 -19.29 11.18
N GLU A 53 0.18 -18.54 11.68
CA GLU A 53 -0.73 -18.96 12.74
C GLU A 53 -1.63 -20.14 12.30
N LEU A 54 -2.15 -20.09 11.08
CA LEU A 54 -3.01 -21.13 10.54
C LEU A 54 -2.25 -22.30 9.89
N GLY A 55 -0.94 -22.15 9.66
CA GLY A 55 -0.13 -23.18 8.95
C GLY A 55 -0.59 -23.40 7.51
N ILE A 56 -0.89 -22.29 6.80
CA ILE A 56 -1.51 -22.29 5.47
C ILE A 56 -0.52 -22.78 4.41
N ASN A 57 -1.00 -23.61 3.47
CA ASN A 57 -0.23 -24.05 2.32
C ASN A 57 0.00 -22.89 1.33
N PHE A 58 1.07 -22.97 0.53
CA PHE A 58 1.41 -21.94 -0.46
C PHE A 58 0.27 -21.66 -1.47
N THR A 59 -0.49 -22.68 -1.86
CA THR A 59 -1.64 -22.54 -2.76
C THR A 59 -2.75 -21.69 -2.15
N ASP A 60 -3.06 -21.90 -0.88
CA ASP A 60 -4.10 -21.16 -0.18
C ASP A 60 -3.63 -19.72 0.17
N PHE A 61 -2.32 -19.54 0.36
CA PHE A 61 -1.71 -18.22 0.45
C PHE A 61 -1.94 -17.40 -0.84
N ILE A 62 -1.70 -17.98 -2.02
CA ILE A 62 -1.95 -17.29 -3.30
C ILE A 62 -3.44 -16.99 -3.46
N ARG A 63 -4.35 -17.90 -3.08
CA ARG A 63 -5.79 -17.64 -3.11
C ARG A 63 -6.18 -16.49 -2.20
N LEU A 64 -5.70 -16.51 -0.96
CA LEU A 64 -5.95 -15.47 0.03
C LEU A 64 -5.49 -14.09 -0.49
N PHE A 65 -4.29 -14.06 -1.04
CA PHE A 65 -3.75 -12.87 -1.64
C PHE A 65 -4.59 -12.36 -2.82
N SER A 66 -5.01 -13.27 -3.71
CA SER A 66 -5.87 -12.94 -4.86
C SER A 66 -7.22 -12.31 -4.44
N TYR A 67 -7.76 -12.68 -3.28
CA TYR A 67 -9.02 -12.12 -2.76
C TYR A 67 -8.85 -10.74 -2.12
N ILE A 68 -7.67 -10.44 -1.58
CA ILE A 68 -7.34 -9.12 -1.02
C ILE A 68 -6.98 -8.11 -2.13
N PHE A 69 -6.47 -8.60 -3.26
CA PHE A 69 -6.00 -7.79 -4.38
C PHE A 69 -6.99 -6.69 -4.82
N PRO A 70 -8.28 -6.96 -5.04
CA PRO A 70 -9.22 -5.94 -5.50
C PRO A 70 -9.42 -4.78 -4.51
N HIS A 71 -9.34 -5.06 -3.22
CA HIS A 71 -9.52 -4.05 -2.18
C HIS A 71 -8.40 -2.99 -2.20
N MET A 72 -7.17 -3.41 -2.52
CA MET A 72 -6.03 -2.50 -2.63
C MET A 72 -6.15 -1.58 -3.86
N LEU A 73 -6.74 -2.08 -4.96
CA LEU A 73 -6.90 -1.33 -6.20
C LEU A 73 -7.72 -0.05 -6.00
N LEU A 74 -8.69 -0.07 -5.08
CA LEU A 74 -9.56 1.08 -4.82
C LEU A 74 -8.80 2.34 -4.38
N TYR A 75 -7.67 2.16 -3.70
CA TYR A 75 -6.82 3.26 -3.23
C TYR A 75 -5.65 3.53 -4.18
N VAL A 76 -5.08 2.47 -4.76
CA VAL A 76 -3.89 2.59 -5.62
C VAL A 76 -4.23 3.20 -6.97
N ILE A 77 -5.36 2.84 -7.59
CA ILE A 77 -5.73 3.33 -8.92
C ILE A 77 -5.91 4.85 -8.95
N PRO A 78 -6.68 5.49 -8.03
CA PRO A 78 -6.82 6.95 -8.01
C PRO A 78 -5.48 7.68 -7.83
N MET A 79 -4.63 7.16 -6.94
CA MET A 79 -3.32 7.73 -6.69
C MET A 79 -2.39 7.61 -7.90
N ALA A 80 -2.36 6.44 -8.53
CA ALA A 80 -1.58 6.18 -9.73
C ALA A 80 -2.09 7.00 -10.93
N SER A 81 -3.40 7.16 -11.07
CA SER A 81 -4.01 7.95 -12.15
C SER A 81 -3.63 9.42 -12.04
N MET A 82 -3.77 10.00 -10.86
CA MET A 82 -3.34 11.39 -10.60
C MET A 82 -1.83 11.55 -10.84
N ALA A 83 -1.00 10.65 -10.30
CA ALA A 83 0.45 10.67 -10.47
C ALA A 83 0.84 10.52 -11.95
N GLY A 84 0.19 9.61 -12.67
CA GLY A 84 0.40 9.40 -14.10
C GLY A 84 0.14 10.63 -14.93
N VAL A 85 -0.96 11.33 -14.66
CA VAL A 85 -1.29 12.59 -15.34
C VAL A 85 -0.26 13.69 -14.99
N ILE A 86 0.12 13.82 -13.71
CA ILE A 86 1.13 14.80 -13.29
C ILE A 86 2.46 14.52 -13.99
N ILE A 87 2.95 13.30 -13.95
CA ILE A 87 4.24 12.91 -14.54
C ILE A 87 4.23 13.10 -16.06
N GLY A 88 3.16 12.68 -16.75
CA GLY A 88 3.01 12.85 -18.18
C GLY A 88 3.07 14.32 -18.59
N PHE A 89 2.27 15.18 -17.96
CA PHE A 89 2.29 16.62 -18.27
C PHE A 89 3.56 17.32 -17.81
N THR A 90 4.18 16.91 -16.70
CA THR A 90 5.49 17.41 -16.27
C THR A 90 6.57 17.10 -17.31
N ARG A 91 6.57 15.89 -17.87
CA ARG A 91 7.50 15.50 -18.94
C ARG A 91 7.30 16.33 -20.19
N LEU A 92 6.06 16.40 -20.71
CA LEU A 92 5.73 17.21 -21.90
C LEU A 92 6.09 18.71 -21.71
N THR A 93 5.98 19.21 -20.47
CA THR A 93 6.37 20.60 -20.13
C THR A 93 7.89 20.76 -20.13
N ASN A 94 8.64 19.83 -19.55
CA ASN A 94 10.10 19.86 -19.51
C ASN A 94 10.72 19.70 -20.90
N ASP A 95 10.12 18.86 -21.76
CA ASP A 95 10.53 18.64 -23.15
C ASP A 95 10.09 19.81 -24.06
N ARG A 96 9.46 20.87 -23.50
CA ARG A 96 8.92 22.05 -24.17
C ARG A 96 7.82 21.76 -25.20
N GLU A 97 7.26 20.58 -25.23
CA GLU A 97 6.19 20.20 -26.15
C GLU A 97 4.91 20.99 -25.88
N ILE A 98 4.55 21.21 -24.62
CA ILE A 98 3.42 22.07 -24.23
C ILE A 98 3.60 23.49 -24.77
N LEU A 99 4.83 24.02 -24.73
CA LEU A 99 5.14 25.34 -25.28
C LEU A 99 4.97 25.36 -26.81
N ALA A 100 5.45 24.33 -27.50
CA ALA A 100 5.28 24.18 -28.94
C ALA A 100 3.80 24.08 -29.35
N LEU A 101 3.01 23.27 -28.61
CA LEU A 101 1.57 23.15 -28.85
C LEU A 101 0.85 24.51 -28.66
N LYS A 102 1.19 25.27 -27.59
CA LYS A 102 0.65 26.61 -27.38
C LYS A 102 1.05 27.59 -28.51
N ALA A 103 2.30 27.50 -28.98
CA ALA A 103 2.78 28.32 -30.11
C ALA A 103 2.01 28.01 -31.43
N CYS A 104 1.55 26.78 -31.62
CA CYS A 104 0.68 26.37 -32.70
C CYS A 104 -0.80 26.76 -32.47
N GLY A 105 -1.12 27.50 -31.40
CA GLY A 105 -2.47 27.97 -31.11
C GLY A 105 -3.36 26.95 -30.38
N ILE A 106 -2.81 25.82 -29.91
CA ILE A 106 -3.56 24.82 -29.15
C ILE A 106 -3.72 25.29 -27.70
N SER A 107 -4.95 25.53 -27.28
CA SER A 107 -5.30 25.96 -25.94
C SER A 107 -5.30 24.78 -24.94
N LEU A 108 -5.18 25.08 -23.65
CA LEU A 108 -5.27 24.09 -22.57
C LEU A 108 -6.61 23.33 -22.59
N ARG A 109 -7.70 23.99 -22.97
CA ARG A 109 -9.03 23.37 -23.11
C ARG A 109 -9.08 22.31 -24.21
N GLN A 110 -8.29 22.48 -25.27
CA GLN A 110 -8.19 21.49 -26.36
C GLN A 110 -7.35 20.27 -25.97
N MET A 111 -6.49 20.37 -24.94
CA MET A 111 -5.74 19.24 -24.37
C MET A 111 -6.53 18.48 -23.31
N LEU A 112 -7.64 19.02 -22.82
CA LEU A 112 -8.47 18.41 -21.76
C LEU A 112 -9.21 17.14 -22.21
N PRO A 113 -9.81 17.01 -23.41
CA PRO A 113 -10.61 15.86 -23.79
C PRO A 113 -9.92 14.51 -23.66
N PRO A 114 -8.67 14.30 -24.11
CA PRO A 114 -7.97 13.02 -23.92
C PRO A 114 -7.73 12.69 -22.45
N VAL A 115 -7.46 13.70 -21.61
CA VAL A 115 -7.30 13.51 -20.16
C VAL A 115 -8.62 13.09 -19.51
N VAL A 116 -9.73 13.74 -19.89
CA VAL A 116 -11.08 13.40 -19.44
C VAL A 116 -11.43 11.97 -19.83
N LEU A 117 -11.11 11.57 -21.06
CA LEU A 117 -11.39 10.21 -21.54
C LEU A 117 -10.59 9.16 -20.76
N VAL A 118 -9.29 9.36 -20.60
CA VAL A 118 -8.43 8.45 -19.82
C VAL A 118 -8.89 8.39 -18.37
N ALA A 119 -9.17 9.56 -17.75
CA ALA A 119 -9.67 9.63 -16.38
C ALA A 119 -11.04 8.94 -16.23
N ALA A 120 -11.94 9.09 -17.20
CA ALA A 120 -13.25 8.44 -17.17
C ALA A 120 -13.16 6.91 -17.31
N VAL A 121 -12.25 6.41 -18.16
CA VAL A 121 -12.01 4.97 -18.31
C VAL A 121 -11.43 4.39 -17.00
N ILE A 122 -10.44 5.05 -16.42
CA ILE A 122 -9.82 4.61 -15.15
C ILE A 122 -10.83 4.68 -14.00
N ALA A 123 -11.62 5.75 -13.92
CA ALA A 123 -12.69 5.88 -12.92
C ALA A 123 -13.78 4.81 -13.09
N GLY A 124 -14.17 4.52 -14.31
CA GLY A 124 -15.12 3.45 -14.63
C GLY A 124 -14.60 2.07 -14.20
N LEU A 125 -13.33 1.80 -14.47
CA LEU A 125 -12.65 0.57 -13.99
C LEU A 125 -12.61 0.49 -12.46
N THR A 126 -12.29 1.61 -11.81
CA THR A 126 -12.32 1.71 -10.33
C THR A 126 -13.74 1.46 -9.80
N GLY A 127 -14.77 1.98 -10.46
CA GLY A 127 -16.16 1.74 -10.11
C GLY A 127 -16.57 0.27 -10.26
N TYR A 128 -16.15 -0.38 -11.34
CA TYR A 128 -16.39 -1.81 -11.54
C TYR A 128 -15.75 -2.65 -10.42
N PHE A 129 -14.51 -2.36 -10.06
CA PHE A 129 -13.84 -3.06 -8.96
C PHE A 129 -14.55 -2.78 -7.62
N SER A 130 -14.95 -1.55 -7.36
CA SER A 130 -15.60 -1.16 -6.11
C SER A 130 -16.97 -1.84 -5.92
N VAL A 131 -17.76 -1.96 -6.99
CA VAL A 131 -19.14 -2.46 -6.93
C VAL A 131 -19.22 -3.99 -7.03
N HIS A 132 -18.36 -4.62 -7.84
CA HIS A 132 -18.45 -6.04 -8.15
C HIS A 132 -17.31 -6.88 -7.58
N LEU A 133 -16.08 -6.47 -7.79
CA LEU A 133 -14.93 -7.31 -7.50
C LEU A 133 -14.59 -7.36 -6.00
N ILE A 134 -14.72 -6.24 -5.30
CA ILE A 134 -14.45 -6.17 -3.85
C ILE A 134 -15.43 -7.03 -3.06
N PRO A 135 -16.78 -6.94 -3.24
CA PRO A 135 -17.70 -7.81 -2.53
C PRO A 135 -17.48 -9.29 -2.81
N ALA A 136 -17.21 -9.65 -4.07
CA ALA A 136 -16.91 -11.02 -4.45
C ALA A 136 -15.63 -11.54 -3.76
N GLY A 137 -14.57 -10.72 -3.73
CA GLY A 137 -13.32 -11.02 -3.05
C GLY A 137 -13.49 -11.20 -1.54
N GLU A 138 -14.28 -10.35 -0.90
CA GLU A 138 -14.57 -10.48 0.54
C GLU A 138 -15.36 -11.76 0.87
N ILE A 139 -16.36 -12.13 0.06
CA ILE A 139 -17.09 -13.38 0.24
C ILE A 139 -16.14 -14.57 0.11
N ALA A 140 -15.33 -14.60 -0.96
CA ALA A 140 -14.39 -15.67 -1.21
C ALA A 140 -13.31 -15.78 -0.11
N MET A 141 -12.80 -14.65 0.35
CA MET A 141 -11.83 -14.59 1.46
C MET A 141 -12.41 -15.16 2.75
N ARG A 142 -13.66 -14.82 3.09
CA ARG A 142 -14.34 -15.35 4.28
C ARG A 142 -14.56 -16.85 4.19
N GLN A 143 -14.99 -17.33 3.03
CA GLN A 143 -15.17 -18.76 2.80
C GLN A 143 -13.85 -19.52 2.94
N LEU A 144 -12.76 -18.99 2.36
CA LEU A 144 -11.43 -19.60 2.49
C LEU A 144 -10.96 -19.61 3.94
N MET A 145 -11.07 -18.48 4.66
CA MET A 145 -10.70 -18.41 6.07
C MET A 145 -11.47 -19.40 6.93
N PHE A 146 -12.77 -19.55 6.67
CA PHE A 146 -13.59 -20.54 7.36
C PHE A 146 -13.14 -21.96 7.07
N GLN A 147 -12.85 -22.29 5.80
CA GLN A 147 -12.35 -23.61 5.42
C GLN A 147 -11.03 -23.94 6.10
N LEU A 148 -10.08 -22.99 6.10
CA LEU A 148 -8.77 -23.16 6.72
C LEU A 148 -8.87 -23.34 8.24
N ALA A 149 -9.69 -22.53 8.89
CA ALA A 149 -9.93 -22.65 10.33
C ALA A 149 -10.59 -23.99 10.68
N LYS A 150 -11.59 -24.42 9.90
CA LYS A 150 -12.23 -25.74 10.06
C LYS A 150 -11.22 -26.87 9.89
N GLU A 151 -10.40 -26.82 8.83
CA GLU A 151 -9.38 -27.84 8.57
C GLU A 151 -8.33 -27.93 9.69
N LYS A 152 -7.95 -26.77 10.26
CA LYS A 152 -7.05 -26.72 11.42
C LYS A 152 -7.67 -27.40 12.64
N ILE A 153 -8.95 -27.17 12.89
CA ILE A 153 -9.66 -27.81 14.02
C ILE A 153 -9.81 -29.32 13.76
N ASP A 154 -10.28 -29.71 12.57
CA ASP A 154 -10.48 -31.13 12.21
C ASP A 154 -9.17 -31.93 12.31
N LYS A 155 -8.05 -31.35 11.86
CA LYS A 155 -6.73 -31.98 11.96
C LYS A 155 -6.10 -31.88 13.35
N GLY A 156 -6.52 -30.89 14.13
CA GLY A 156 -5.99 -30.63 15.49
C GLY A 156 -6.53 -31.62 16.51
N ILE A 157 -7.81 -32.00 16.43
CA ILE A 157 -8.44 -32.88 17.39
C ILE A 157 -8.01 -34.35 17.10
N LYS A 158 -7.22 -34.91 18.00
CA LYS A 158 -6.71 -36.28 17.91
C LYS A 158 -7.20 -37.09 19.11
N GLU A 159 -7.42 -38.42 18.86
CA GLU A 159 -7.78 -39.33 19.92
C GLU A 159 -6.74 -39.33 21.06
N LYS A 160 -7.24 -39.42 22.28
CA LYS A 160 -6.45 -39.56 23.51
C LYS A 160 -5.42 -38.49 23.74
N LYS A 161 -5.65 -37.30 23.16
CA LYS A 161 -4.75 -36.16 23.29
C LYS A 161 -5.52 -34.89 23.64
N PHE A 162 -5.00 -34.11 24.61
CA PHE A 162 -5.50 -32.77 24.86
C PHE A 162 -5.06 -31.86 23.70
N THR A 163 -6.03 -31.25 23.06
CA THR A 163 -5.79 -30.33 21.94
C THR A 163 -6.32 -28.97 22.32
N GLU A 164 -5.47 -27.97 22.26
CA GLU A 164 -5.84 -26.60 22.37
C GLU A 164 -6.49 -26.16 21.04
N ALA A 165 -7.82 -26.10 21.07
CA ALA A 165 -8.62 -25.73 19.91
C ALA A 165 -9.08 -24.29 20.06
N LEU A 166 -8.52 -23.36 19.25
CA LEU A 166 -8.93 -21.95 19.19
C LEU A 166 -8.81 -21.17 20.52
N GLY A 167 -7.59 -20.83 20.87
CA GLY A 167 -7.28 -20.04 22.06
C GLY A 167 -7.59 -20.79 23.35
N ASP A 168 -8.25 -20.17 24.29
CA ASP A 168 -8.48 -20.68 25.64
C ASP A 168 -9.48 -21.85 25.75
N LEU A 169 -9.62 -22.68 24.71
CA LEU A 169 -10.47 -23.87 24.68
C LEU A 169 -9.62 -25.13 24.51
N VAL A 170 -9.66 -26.00 25.49
CA VAL A 170 -8.97 -27.30 25.44
C VAL A 170 -10.00 -28.42 25.29
N VAL A 171 -9.83 -29.26 24.24
CA VAL A 171 -10.70 -30.39 23.94
C VAL A 171 -9.89 -31.68 24.03
N TYR A 172 -10.45 -32.65 24.69
CA TYR A 172 -9.96 -34.06 24.73
C TYR A 172 -11.06 -34.99 24.27
N VAL A 173 -10.71 -35.95 23.41
CA VAL A 173 -11.63 -36.98 22.92
C VAL A 173 -10.96 -38.34 23.09
N ASP A 174 -11.67 -39.30 23.74
CA ASP A 174 -11.13 -40.64 23.95
C ASP A 174 -11.11 -41.46 22.64
N ARG A 175 -12.19 -41.38 21.85
CA ARG A 175 -12.31 -42.09 20.56
C ARG A 175 -13.09 -41.26 19.55
N ILE A 176 -12.64 -41.31 18.30
CA ILE A 176 -13.32 -40.69 17.15
C ILE A 176 -13.68 -41.76 16.16
N ASP A 177 -14.98 -41.98 15.90
CA ASP A 177 -15.47 -42.97 14.95
C ASP A 177 -15.28 -42.50 13.49
N ALA A 178 -15.37 -43.43 12.53
CA ALA A 178 -15.28 -43.18 11.09
C ALA A 178 -16.30 -42.11 10.60
N ASN A 179 -17.40 -41.94 11.29
CA ASN A 179 -18.44 -40.94 11.05
C ASN A 179 -18.19 -39.63 11.80
N GLN A 180 -16.96 -39.40 12.31
CA GLN A 180 -16.59 -38.21 13.09
C GLN A 180 -17.43 -38.01 14.37
N GLN A 181 -18.03 -39.08 14.92
CA GLN A 181 -18.66 -39.04 16.22
C GLN A 181 -17.61 -39.25 17.32
N TRP A 182 -17.68 -38.42 18.34
CA TRP A 182 -16.76 -38.43 19.46
C TRP A 182 -17.36 -39.23 20.63
N SER A 183 -16.53 -40.00 21.31
CA SER A 183 -16.88 -40.70 22.53
C SER A 183 -15.91 -40.33 23.63
N GLY A 184 -16.42 -40.11 24.85
CA GLY A 184 -15.59 -39.71 26.00
C GLY A 184 -14.99 -38.32 25.82
N VAL A 185 -15.83 -37.30 25.78
CA VAL A 185 -15.43 -35.93 25.47
C VAL A 185 -15.26 -35.12 26.75
N TYR A 186 -14.13 -34.45 26.84
CA TYR A 186 -13.83 -33.45 27.87
C TYR A 186 -13.52 -32.12 27.18
N VAL A 187 -14.16 -31.04 27.66
CA VAL A 187 -13.95 -29.67 27.16
C VAL A 187 -13.72 -28.75 28.34
N SER A 188 -12.62 -28.01 28.30
CA SER A 188 -12.32 -26.94 29.22
C SER A 188 -12.39 -25.60 28.50
N ASP A 189 -13.30 -24.72 28.91
CA ASP A 189 -13.54 -23.40 28.31
C ASP A 189 -13.08 -22.29 29.27
N MET A 190 -11.99 -21.62 28.94
CA MET A 190 -11.44 -20.49 29.68
C MET A 190 -11.70 -19.14 28.99
N ARG A 191 -12.47 -19.09 27.91
CA ARG A 191 -12.72 -17.87 27.15
C ARG A 191 -13.42 -16.80 27.97
N ASN A 192 -12.76 -15.64 28.10
CA ASN A 192 -13.24 -14.47 28.88
C ASN A 192 -13.58 -14.77 30.35
N ARG A 193 -12.88 -15.71 30.99
CA ARG A 193 -13.12 -16.11 32.38
C ARG A 193 -11.81 -16.32 33.12
N GLU A 194 -11.82 -16.15 34.42
CA GLU A 194 -10.66 -16.42 35.29
C GLU A 194 -10.55 -17.93 35.64
N GLN A 195 -11.68 -18.63 35.66
CA GLN A 195 -11.73 -20.07 35.94
C GLN A 195 -12.40 -20.85 34.80
N PRO A 196 -11.91 -22.07 34.49
CA PRO A 196 -12.44 -22.87 33.38
C PRO A 196 -13.82 -23.45 33.70
N ILE A 197 -14.73 -23.41 32.72
CA ILE A 197 -15.90 -24.26 32.73
C ILE A 197 -15.52 -25.63 32.15
N ILE A 198 -15.63 -26.66 32.96
CA ILE A 198 -15.31 -28.02 32.55
C ILE A 198 -16.61 -28.73 32.13
N THR A 199 -16.65 -29.25 30.89
CA THR A 199 -17.78 -30.01 30.39
C THR A 199 -17.33 -31.41 30.03
N MET A 200 -17.98 -32.42 30.60
CA MET A 200 -17.76 -33.83 30.30
C MET A 200 -18.99 -34.42 29.64
N ALA A 201 -18.83 -35.15 28.52
CA ALA A 201 -19.96 -35.74 27.82
C ALA A 201 -19.61 -37.17 27.35
N LYS A 202 -20.64 -38.01 27.28
CA LYS A 202 -20.48 -39.38 26.76
C LYS A 202 -20.20 -39.38 25.27
N ASN A 203 -20.94 -38.59 24.52
CA ASN A 203 -20.82 -38.48 23.07
C ASN A 203 -20.85 -37.02 22.64
N GLY A 204 -20.22 -36.75 21.50
CA GLY A 204 -20.24 -35.42 20.88
C GLY A 204 -19.92 -35.48 19.40
N HIS A 205 -20.13 -34.39 18.73
CA HIS A 205 -19.72 -34.19 17.35
C HIS A 205 -19.56 -32.67 17.08
N MET A 206 -18.84 -32.35 16.03
CA MET A 206 -18.64 -30.98 15.61
C MET A 206 -19.47 -30.66 14.36
N VAL A 207 -20.14 -29.51 14.38
CA VAL A 207 -20.91 -28.98 13.25
C VAL A 207 -20.36 -27.64 12.89
N ALA A 208 -19.94 -27.48 11.65
CA ALA A 208 -19.46 -26.21 11.13
C ALA A 208 -20.57 -25.48 10.37
N ASP A 209 -20.90 -24.27 10.78
CA ASP A 209 -21.86 -23.39 10.10
C ASP A 209 -21.13 -22.30 9.35
N VAL A 210 -21.12 -22.41 8.01
CA VAL A 210 -20.46 -21.44 7.11
C VAL A 210 -21.16 -20.08 7.13
N GLN A 211 -22.48 -20.05 7.34
CA GLN A 211 -23.25 -18.80 7.32
C GLN A 211 -23.01 -17.98 8.57
N GLN A 212 -22.88 -18.64 9.72
CA GLN A 212 -22.60 -18.00 11.00
C GLN A 212 -21.11 -17.85 11.30
N MET A 213 -20.24 -18.39 10.44
CA MET A 213 -18.79 -18.42 10.69
C MET A 213 -18.46 -18.97 12.08
N ALA A 214 -19.15 -20.03 12.48
CA ALA A 214 -19.02 -20.63 13.79
C ALA A 214 -18.90 -22.16 13.69
N VAL A 215 -18.12 -22.71 14.59
CA VAL A 215 -18.10 -24.15 14.85
C VAL A 215 -18.88 -24.41 16.12
N THR A 216 -19.86 -25.30 16.06
CA THR A 216 -20.64 -25.72 17.20
C THR A 216 -20.22 -27.12 17.63
N ILE A 217 -19.71 -27.27 18.83
CA ILE A 217 -19.50 -28.57 19.46
C ILE A 217 -20.82 -28.96 20.11
N VAL A 218 -21.41 -30.04 19.62
CA VAL A 218 -22.62 -30.60 20.17
C VAL A 218 -22.24 -31.77 21.07
N LEU A 219 -22.54 -31.64 22.36
CA LEU A 219 -22.24 -32.61 23.40
C LEU A 219 -23.54 -33.23 23.88
N ASN A 220 -23.58 -34.56 24.02
CA ASN A 220 -24.76 -35.30 24.43
C ASN A 220 -24.48 -36.10 25.72
N ASN A 221 -25.45 -36.07 26.63
CA ASN A 221 -25.45 -36.83 27.88
C ASN A 221 -24.21 -36.55 28.73
N GLY A 222 -24.15 -35.38 29.35
CA GLY A 222 -22.98 -34.94 30.10
C GLY A 222 -23.29 -34.13 31.36
N THR A 223 -22.21 -33.63 31.94
CA THR A 223 -22.19 -32.71 33.09
C THR A 223 -21.32 -31.50 32.79
N LEU A 224 -21.79 -30.37 33.20
CA LEU A 224 -21.05 -29.09 33.15
C LEU A 224 -20.71 -28.70 34.59
N HIS A 225 -19.44 -28.48 34.84
CA HIS A 225 -18.90 -28.06 36.10
C HIS A 225 -18.48 -26.59 36.01
N ASN A 226 -19.21 -25.73 36.70
CA ASN A 226 -18.86 -24.32 36.83
C ASN A 226 -18.25 -24.08 38.21
N THR A 227 -17.00 -23.65 38.23
CA THR A 227 -16.25 -23.32 39.46
C THR A 227 -16.21 -21.81 39.72
N ASP A 228 -16.91 -21.01 38.94
CA ASP A 228 -16.95 -19.55 39.04
C ASP A 228 -17.88 -19.15 40.21
N GLY A 229 -17.30 -18.77 41.35
CA GLY A 229 -18.02 -18.33 42.53
C GLY A 229 -17.80 -19.22 43.77
N PRO A 230 -18.35 -18.81 44.93
CA PRO A 230 -18.18 -19.53 46.21
C PRO A 230 -18.85 -20.93 46.21
N ASP A 231 -19.81 -21.17 45.30
CA ASP A 231 -20.51 -22.43 45.18
C ASP A 231 -20.26 -23.07 43.81
N SER A 232 -19.56 -24.22 43.79
CA SER A 232 -19.38 -25.01 42.56
C SER A 232 -20.73 -25.59 42.10
N GLN A 233 -21.16 -25.28 40.88
CA GLN A 233 -22.42 -25.76 40.32
C GLN A 233 -22.14 -26.91 39.33
N ILE A 234 -22.88 -28.03 39.50
CA ILE A 234 -22.86 -29.15 38.57
C ILE A 234 -24.22 -29.21 37.86
N ILE A 235 -24.21 -28.94 36.55
CA ILE A 235 -25.40 -28.99 35.72
C ILE A 235 -25.34 -30.26 34.86
N ARG A 236 -26.35 -31.13 34.98
CA ARG A 236 -26.50 -32.31 34.12
C ARG A 236 -27.33 -31.93 32.91
N PHE A 237 -26.86 -32.26 31.70
CA PHE A 237 -27.55 -31.96 30.45
C PHE A 237 -27.73 -33.24 29.57
N THR A 238 -28.78 -33.26 28.80
CA THR A 238 -28.99 -34.23 27.73
C THR A 238 -28.32 -33.80 26.43
N ARG A 239 -28.40 -32.52 26.11
CA ARG A 239 -27.73 -31.90 24.95
C ARG A 239 -27.22 -30.54 25.32
N TYR A 240 -25.97 -30.27 25.02
CA TYR A 240 -25.30 -28.97 25.20
C TYR A 240 -24.61 -28.55 23.89
N GLN A 241 -24.77 -27.30 23.51
CA GLN A 241 -24.19 -26.74 22.30
C GLN A 241 -23.24 -25.63 22.67
N LEU A 242 -21.96 -25.84 22.38
CA LEU A 242 -20.93 -24.86 22.59
C LEU A 242 -20.58 -24.21 21.24
N GLN A 243 -21.01 -22.98 21.04
CA GLN A 243 -20.64 -22.22 19.85
C GLN A 243 -19.27 -21.59 20.01
N ILE A 244 -18.42 -21.82 19.02
CA ILE A 244 -17.08 -21.25 18.92
C ILE A 244 -17.11 -20.34 17.70
N PRO A 245 -17.23 -19.02 17.87
CA PRO A 245 -17.13 -18.10 16.76
C PRO A 245 -15.68 -18.15 16.23
N LEU A 246 -15.51 -18.49 14.96
CA LEU A 246 -14.23 -18.43 14.28
C LEU A 246 -13.92 -16.97 14.00
N LYS A 247 -13.21 -16.32 14.93
CA LYS A 247 -12.65 -14.99 14.67
C LYS A 247 -11.42 -15.20 13.78
N PRO A 248 -11.39 -14.65 12.57
CA PRO A 248 -10.14 -14.63 11.83
C PRO A 248 -9.11 -13.84 12.65
N PRO A 249 -7.84 -14.28 12.65
CA PRO A 249 -6.82 -13.79 13.57
C PRO A 249 -6.45 -12.33 13.43
N THR A 250 -6.92 -11.62 12.39
CA THR A 250 -6.60 -10.20 12.20
C THR A 250 -7.78 -9.37 11.72
N ARG A 251 -7.98 -8.24 12.39
CA ARG A 251 -8.79 -7.13 11.88
C ARG A 251 -8.08 -6.54 10.65
N ILE A 252 -8.55 -6.86 9.47
CA ILE A 252 -8.02 -6.22 8.26
C ILE A 252 -8.59 -4.81 8.09
N ASP A 253 -9.79 -4.52 8.65
CA ASP A 253 -10.44 -3.20 8.56
C ASP A 253 -11.39 -2.86 9.75
N GLY A 254 -11.15 -3.37 10.93
CA GLY A 254 -11.93 -2.98 12.12
C GLY A 254 -13.36 -3.50 12.23
N ASP A 255 -13.90 -4.17 11.21
CA ASP A 255 -15.23 -4.77 11.22
C ASP A 255 -15.20 -6.20 11.79
N ASP A 256 -16.22 -6.52 12.59
CA ASP A 256 -16.45 -7.86 13.15
C ASP A 256 -16.68 -8.86 11.99
N VAL A 257 -15.71 -9.69 11.69
CA VAL A 257 -15.73 -10.63 10.55
C VAL A 257 -16.76 -11.76 10.74
N THR A 258 -17.33 -11.88 11.94
CA THR A 258 -18.35 -12.90 12.27
C THR A 258 -19.74 -12.56 11.74
N ARG A 259 -19.99 -11.32 11.30
CA ARG A 259 -21.24 -10.95 10.64
C ARG A 259 -20.97 -10.80 9.15
N ILE A 260 -21.96 -11.13 8.30
CA ILE A 260 -21.92 -10.75 6.88
C ILE A 260 -21.72 -9.25 6.86
N GLY A 261 -20.45 -8.83 6.72
CA GLY A 261 -20.09 -7.42 6.79
C GLY A 261 -20.70 -6.67 5.61
N LYS A 262 -20.99 -5.40 5.81
CA LYS A 262 -21.47 -4.49 4.77
C LYS A 262 -20.60 -4.52 3.49
N GLY A 263 -19.30 -4.84 3.62
CA GLY A 263 -18.37 -4.95 2.51
C GLY A 263 -18.67 -6.10 1.53
N SER A 264 -19.21 -7.22 2.00
CA SER A 264 -19.55 -8.38 1.17
C SER A 264 -20.92 -8.34 0.51
N MET A 265 -21.77 -7.37 0.85
CA MET A 265 -23.11 -7.23 0.29
C MET A 265 -23.07 -6.60 -1.10
N SER A 266 -23.99 -7.01 -1.99
CA SER A 266 -24.21 -6.30 -3.26
C SER A 266 -24.82 -4.92 -3.02
N GLN A 267 -24.76 -4.03 -4.02
CA GLN A 267 -25.39 -2.70 -3.93
C GLN A 267 -26.88 -2.77 -3.60
N GLU A 268 -27.58 -3.71 -4.21
CA GLU A 268 -29.01 -3.92 -3.96
C GLU A 268 -29.28 -4.43 -2.52
N GLN A 269 -28.46 -5.39 -2.06
CA GLN A 269 -28.57 -5.89 -0.68
C GLN A 269 -28.30 -4.81 0.35
N LEU A 270 -27.31 -3.94 0.13
CA LEU A 270 -27.02 -2.79 1.00
C LEU A 270 -28.24 -1.87 1.12
N LEU A 271 -28.86 -1.54 -0.02
CA LEU A 271 -30.01 -0.65 -0.04
C LEU A 271 -31.24 -1.27 0.64
N ASN A 272 -31.55 -2.55 0.35
CA ASN A 272 -32.65 -3.28 0.96
C ASN A 272 -32.45 -3.45 2.48
N THR A 273 -31.23 -3.77 2.91
CA THR A 273 -30.91 -3.90 4.33
C THR A 273 -30.99 -2.55 5.04
N ALA A 274 -30.52 -1.46 4.42
CA ALA A 274 -30.66 -0.12 4.99
C ALA A 274 -32.14 0.28 5.19
N ARG A 275 -32.99 -0.04 4.21
CA ARG A 275 -34.44 0.20 4.29
C ARG A 275 -35.10 -0.63 5.38
N SER A 276 -34.72 -1.89 5.55
CA SER A 276 -35.28 -2.76 6.60
C SER A 276 -34.94 -2.29 8.02
N TYR A 277 -33.76 -1.72 8.24
CA TYR A 277 -33.38 -1.13 9.53
C TYR A 277 -33.92 0.31 9.72
N GLY A 278 -34.37 0.94 8.62
CA GLY A 278 -34.76 2.35 8.57
C GLY A 278 -33.59 3.25 8.23
N GLU A 279 -33.71 4.01 7.14
CA GLU A 279 -32.64 4.85 6.56
C GLU A 279 -32.10 5.94 7.52
N LYS A 280 -32.88 6.32 8.53
CA LYS A 280 -32.50 7.32 9.55
C LYS A 280 -31.97 6.72 10.85
N THR A 281 -31.88 5.39 10.95
CA THR A 281 -31.31 4.74 12.12
C THR A 281 -29.79 4.61 11.98
N LYS A 282 -29.05 4.57 13.11
CA LYS A 282 -27.60 4.41 13.09
C LYS A 282 -27.15 3.17 12.29
N LYS A 283 -27.94 2.08 12.36
CA LYS A 283 -27.67 0.85 11.57
C LYS A 283 -27.93 1.06 10.08
N GLY A 284 -29.06 1.66 9.71
CA GLY A 284 -29.37 1.93 8.30
C GLY A 284 -28.38 2.88 7.66
N VAL A 285 -27.93 3.92 8.38
CA VAL A 285 -26.91 4.86 7.94
C VAL A 285 -25.58 4.15 7.61
N LEU A 286 -25.15 3.15 8.39
CA LEU A 286 -23.92 2.40 8.13
C LEU A 286 -23.96 1.61 6.81
N TYR A 287 -25.11 1.04 6.43
CA TYR A 287 -25.26 0.34 5.15
C TYR A 287 -25.35 1.32 3.98
N LEU A 288 -26.04 2.45 4.15
CA LEU A 288 -26.11 3.51 3.15
C LEU A 288 -24.74 4.20 2.97
N ALA A 289 -23.95 4.37 4.04
CA ALA A 289 -22.60 4.90 3.95
C ALA A 289 -21.73 4.01 3.06
N GLU A 290 -21.81 2.69 3.23
CA GLU A 290 -21.08 1.75 2.37
C GLU A 290 -21.57 1.80 0.91
N TYR A 291 -22.89 1.91 0.70
CA TYR A 291 -23.48 2.08 -0.65
C TYR A 291 -22.91 3.31 -1.36
N HIS A 292 -22.91 4.48 -0.69
CA HIS A 292 -22.36 5.71 -1.27
C HIS A 292 -20.85 5.68 -1.40
N HIS A 293 -20.12 5.05 -0.46
CA HIS A 293 -18.68 4.90 -0.50
C HIS A 293 -18.18 4.29 -1.82
N ARG A 294 -18.85 3.24 -2.28
CA ARG A 294 -18.52 2.55 -3.54
C ARG A 294 -18.72 3.40 -4.79
N LEU A 295 -19.55 4.43 -4.72
CA LEU A 295 -19.83 5.36 -5.84
C LEU A 295 -18.95 6.61 -5.75
N VAL A 296 -18.69 7.10 -4.53
CA VAL A 296 -17.95 8.34 -4.29
C VAL A 296 -16.49 8.22 -4.68
N LEU A 297 -15.84 7.07 -4.41
CA LEU A 297 -14.42 6.88 -4.71
C LEU A 297 -14.08 6.88 -6.21
N PRO A 298 -14.84 6.23 -7.11
CA PRO A 298 -14.62 6.36 -8.55
C PRO A 298 -14.75 7.80 -9.05
N VAL A 299 -15.73 8.55 -8.54
CA VAL A 299 -15.88 9.96 -8.87
C VAL A 299 -14.70 10.79 -8.34
N GLY A 300 -14.24 10.50 -7.13
CA GLY A 300 -13.02 11.09 -6.57
C GLY A 300 -11.79 10.78 -7.42
N CYS A 301 -11.65 9.55 -7.92
CA CYS A 301 -10.59 9.16 -8.86
C CYS A 301 -10.61 10.03 -10.12
N PHE A 302 -11.77 10.24 -10.71
CA PHE A 302 -11.96 11.12 -11.89
C PHE A 302 -11.51 12.55 -11.60
N ILE A 303 -11.98 13.15 -10.50
CA ILE A 303 -11.68 14.52 -10.10
C ILE A 303 -10.18 14.70 -9.83
N LEU A 304 -9.57 13.77 -9.08
CA LEU A 304 -8.14 13.81 -8.77
C LEU A 304 -7.28 13.65 -10.03
N SER A 305 -7.68 12.81 -10.96
CA SER A 305 -6.99 12.65 -12.25
C SER A 305 -7.02 13.95 -13.06
N LEU A 306 -8.15 14.64 -13.10
CA LEU A 306 -8.27 15.94 -13.75
C LEU A 306 -7.42 17.02 -13.06
N LEU A 307 -7.35 17.01 -11.73
CA LEU A 307 -6.49 17.91 -10.97
C LEU A 307 -5.00 17.69 -11.31
N GLY A 308 -4.61 16.49 -11.69
CA GLY A 308 -3.27 16.17 -12.12
C GLY A 308 -2.77 16.99 -13.32
N LEU A 309 -3.65 17.34 -14.26
CA LEU A 309 -3.29 18.13 -15.44
C LEU A 309 -2.73 19.52 -15.10
N PRO A 310 -3.43 20.40 -14.39
CA PRO A 310 -2.90 21.72 -14.06
C PRO A 310 -1.70 21.64 -13.13
N LEU A 311 -1.60 20.62 -12.28
CA LEU A 311 -0.44 20.40 -11.41
C LEU A 311 0.81 19.99 -12.21
N GLY A 312 0.66 19.15 -13.23
CA GLY A 312 1.74 18.73 -14.12
C GLY A 312 2.30 19.89 -14.96
N LEU A 313 1.44 20.81 -15.39
CA LEU A 313 1.81 21.96 -16.19
C LEU A 313 2.61 23.03 -15.44
N GLN A 314 2.60 23.02 -14.11
CA GLN A 314 3.38 23.97 -13.28
C GLN A 314 4.86 23.60 -13.16
N ALA A 315 5.29 22.44 -13.60
CA ALA A 315 6.68 22.05 -13.69
C ALA A 315 7.32 22.79 -14.88
N GLY A 316 7.74 24.04 -14.70
CA GLY A 316 8.48 24.78 -15.75
C GLY A 316 9.96 24.37 -15.82
N PRO A 317 10.64 24.58 -16.98
CA PRO A 317 12.07 24.35 -17.12
C PRO A 317 12.84 25.19 -16.08
N GLY A 318 13.62 24.51 -15.23
CA GLY A 318 14.37 25.13 -14.12
C GLY A 318 13.64 25.21 -12.78
N ARG A 319 12.34 24.92 -12.70
CA ARG A 319 11.63 24.73 -11.42
C ARG A 319 11.72 23.26 -11.03
N LYS A 320 12.14 23.00 -9.77
CA LYS A 320 12.10 21.63 -9.21
C LYS A 320 10.70 21.04 -9.44
N ALA A 321 10.62 19.77 -9.82
CA ALA A 321 9.36 19.07 -10.10
C ALA A 321 8.44 19.06 -8.86
N ALA A 322 7.83 20.21 -8.55
CA ALA A 322 6.95 20.39 -7.39
C ALA A 322 5.58 19.72 -7.59
N GLY A 323 5.23 19.36 -8.84
CA GLY A 323 3.94 18.78 -9.18
C GLY A 323 3.65 17.47 -8.46
N ILE A 324 4.64 16.56 -8.37
CA ILE A 324 4.44 15.25 -7.73
C ILE A 324 4.23 15.38 -6.21
N PRO A 325 5.07 16.09 -5.42
CA PRO A 325 4.81 16.28 -3.99
C PRO A 325 3.48 16.99 -3.73
N MET A 326 3.13 17.98 -4.58
CA MET A 326 1.88 18.71 -4.46
C MET A 326 0.68 17.80 -4.77
N GLY A 327 0.77 16.96 -5.78
CA GLY A 327 -0.24 15.95 -6.09
C GLY A 327 -0.45 14.98 -4.93
N LEU A 328 0.64 14.48 -4.35
CA LEU A 328 0.58 13.61 -3.16
C LEU A 328 -0.12 14.32 -1.99
N ALA A 329 0.18 15.60 -1.76
CA ALA A 329 -0.45 16.40 -0.71
C ALA A 329 -1.96 16.55 -0.95
N PHE A 330 -2.39 16.85 -2.19
CA PHE A 330 -3.81 16.91 -2.54
C PHE A 330 -4.51 15.55 -2.40
N PHE A 331 -3.83 14.47 -2.77
CA PHE A 331 -4.35 13.11 -2.58
C PHE A 331 -4.58 12.80 -1.10
N VAL A 332 -3.58 13.03 -0.25
CA VAL A 332 -3.70 12.81 1.20
C VAL A 332 -4.81 13.69 1.79
N LEU A 333 -4.85 14.97 1.39
CA LEU A 333 -5.88 15.90 1.86
C LEU A 333 -7.30 15.43 1.47
N TYR A 334 -7.46 14.92 0.25
CA TYR A 334 -8.73 14.35 -0.20
C TYR A 334 -9.17 13.18 0.68
N TYR A 335 -8.27 12.20 0.93
CA TYR A 335 -8.62 11.03 1.72
C TYR A 335 -8.84 11.35 3.20
N VAL A 336 -8.10 12.30 3.75
CA VAL A 336 -8.32 12.80 5.12
C VAL A 336 -9.69 13.48 5.21
N ALA A 337 -9.99 14.39 4.28
CA ALA A 337 -11.30 15.07 4.23
C ALA A 337 -12.44 14.05 4.05
N PHE A 338 -12.26 13.08 3.15
CA PHE A 338 -13.23 12.02 2.92
C PHE A 338 -13.47 11.18 4.18
N THR A 339 -12.41 10.77 4.87
CA THR A 339 -12.51 9.97 6.10
C THR A 339 -13.23 10.74 7.22
N ILE A 340 -12.88 12.02 7.42
CA ILE A 340 -13.54 12.88 8.41
C ILE A 340 -15.04 13.04 8.08
N CYS A 341 -15.37 13.39 6.85
CA CYS A 341 -16.75 13.56 6.42
C CYS A 341 -17.57 12.25 6.53
N ARG A 342 -16.94 11.11 6.20
CA ARG A 342 -17.56 9.79 6.37
C ARG A 342 -17.87 9.49 7.83
N VAL A 343 -16.92 9.68 8.75
CA VAL A 343 -17.13 9.45 10.18
C VAL A 343 -18.24 10.36 10.71
N MET A 344 -18.22 11.66 10.35
CA MET A 344 -19.29 12.60 10.75
C MET A 344 -20.67 12.21 10.19
N ALA A 345 -20.72 11.63 8.99
CA ALA A 345 -21.94 11.13 8.39
C ALA A 345 -22.44 9.83 9.06
N GLU A 346 -21.53 8.90 9.37
CA GLU A 346 -21.84 7.65 10.09
C GLU A 346 -22.30 7.91 11.54
N ASP A 347 -21.77 8.95 12.18
CA ASP A 347 -22.19 9.40 13.51
C ASP A 347 -23.42 10.33 13.49
N MET A 348 -24.05 10.50 12.32
CA MET A 348 -25.28 11.29 12.12
C MET A 348 -25.13 12.80 12.45
N VAL A 349 -23.91 13.33 12.48
CA VAL A 349 -23.64 14.76 12.65
C VAL A 349 -23.96 15.53 11.36
N LEU A 350 -23.72 14.90 10.21
CA LEU A 350 -24.05 15.44 8.89
C LEU A 350 -25.07 14.55 8.18
N PRO A 351 -25.94 15.14 7.32
CA PRO A 351 -26.78 14.35 6.43
C PRO A 351 -25.91 13.43 5.58
N LEU A 352 -26.21 12.13 5.54
CA LEU A 352 -25.35 11.11 4.97
C LEU A 352 -24.90 11.42 3.53
N VAL A 353 -25.86 11.70 2.66
CA VAL A 353 -25.56 11.97 1.25
C VAL A 353 -24.64 13.17 1.12
N PHE A 354 -24.94 14.27 1.82
CA PHE A 354 -24.15 15.48 1.79
C PHE A 354 -22.72 15.21 2.32
N GLY A 355 -22.61 14.56 3.50
CA GLY A 355 -21.31 14.25 4.11
C GLY A 355 -20.45 13.38 3.21
N MET A 356 -21.01 12.34 2.57
CA MET A 356 -20.26 11.44 1.69
C MET A 356 -19.81 12.12 0.40
N TRP A 357 -20.59 13.02 -0.20
CA TRP A 357 -20.28 13.68 -1.46
C TRP A 357 -19.52 15.01 -1.31
N LEU A 358 -19.53 15.60 -0.12
CA LEU A 358 -18.89 16.89 0.15
C LEU A 358 -17.42 16.97 -0.27
N PRO A 359 -16.55 15.99 0.01
CA PRO A 359 -15.17 16.02 -0.45
C PRO A 359 -15.04 16.09 -1.97
N ASN A 360 -15.86 15.34 -2.71
CA ASN A 360 -15.87 15.38 -4.17
C ASN A 360 -16.29 16.77 -4.69
N ILE A 361 -17.28 17.39 -4.08
CA ILE A 361 -17.73 18.74 -4.47
C ILE A 361 -16.61 19.76 -4.21
N ILE A 362 -15.97 19.71 -3.03
CA ILE A 362 -14.87 20.60 -2.69
C ILE A 362 -13.71 20.45 -3.68
N PHE A 363 -13.29 19.21 -3.94
CA PHE A 363 -12.17 18.95 -4.85
C PHE A 363 -12.49 19.21 -6.31
N ALA A 364 -13.75 19.05 -6.75
CA ALA A 364 -14.19 19.47 -8.07
C ALA A 364 -14.07 21.01 -8.22
N VAL A 365 -14.51 21.77 -7.22
CA VAL A 365 -14.36 23.24 -7.22
C VAL A 365 -12.88 23.63 -7.23
N ILE A 366 -12.04 23.00 -6.39
CA ILE A 366 -10.59 23.23 -6.37
C ILE A 366 -10.01 22.93 -7.78
N THR A 367 -10.37 21.81 -8.40
CA THR A 367 -9.89 21.42 -9.74
C THR A 367 -10.25 22.48 -10.78
N ILE A 368 -11.47 22.97 -10.78
CA ILE A 368 -11.92 24.02 -11.70
C ILE A 368 -11.17 25.33 -11.46
N LEU A 369 -11.00 25.74 -10.20
CA LEU A 369 -10.29 26.96 -9.84
C LEU A 369 -8.80 26.90 -10.21
N VAL A 370 -8.15 25.77 -9.94
CA VAL A 370 -6.74 25.54 -10.30
C VAL A 370 -6.58 25.54 -11.81
N PHE A 371 -7.47 24.85 -12.52
CA PHE A 371 -7.46 24.83 -13.98
C PHE A 371 -7.61 26.23 -14.58
N TRP A 372 -8.56 27.03 -14.09
CA TRP A 372 -8.79 28.40 -14.54
C TRP A 372 -7.59 29.30 -14.27
N ARG A 373 -6.92 29.16 -13.11
CA ARG A 373 -5.69 29.92 -12.80
C ARG A 373 -4.54 29.56 -13.74
N VAL A 374 -4.32 28.26 -13.97
CA VAL A 374 -3.26 27.79 -14.87
C VAL A 374 -3.53 28.18 -16.32
N GLU A 375 -4.79 28.20 -16.76
CA GLU A 375 -5.16 28.73 -18.08
C GLU A 375 -4.80 30.22 -18.25
N GLN A 376 -4.89 30.99 -17.15
CA GLN A 376 -4.48 32.41 -17.12
C GLN A 376 -2.98 32.60 -16.85
N GLU A 377 -2.19 31.53 -16.85
CA GLU A 377 -0.75 31.53 -16.54
C GLU A 377 -0.41 32.10 -15.13
N ARG A 378 -1.38 32.10 -14.21
CA ARG A 378 -1.21 32.55 -12.82
C ARG A 378 -0.73 31.40 -11.93
N PRO A 379 0.06 31.69 -10.88
CA PRO A 379 0.48 30.67 -9.91
C PRO A 379 -0.75 30.09 -9.18
N ILE A 380 -0.70 28.77 -8.85
CA ILE A 380 -1.78 28.06 -8.16
C ILE A 380 -2.06 28.69 -6.80
N PHE A 381 -1.00 28.95 -6.04
CA PHE A 381 -1.12 29.63 -4.75
C PHE A 381 -0.89 31.14 -4.90
N PRO A 382 -1.70 32.00 -4.24
CA PRO A 382 -1.34 33.40 -4.07
C PRO A 382 0.04 33.53 -3.42
N GLU A 383 0.85 34.49 -3.84
CA GLU A 383 2.22 34.69 -3.31
C GLU A 383 2.26 34.69 -1.78
N LYS A 384 1.30 35.34 -1.13
CA LYS A 384 1.17 35.35 0.34
C LYS A 384 0.99 33.97 0.98
N LEU A 385 0.26 33.05 0.31
CA LEU A 385 0.07 31.68 0.77
C LEU A 385 1.30 30.81 0.48
N ALA A 386 1.95 31.04 -0.65
CA ALA A 386 3.19 30.35 -1.01
C ALA A 386 4.31 30.69 -0.03
N ASP A 387 4.43 31.97 0.34
CA ASP A 387 5.41 32.45 1.33
C ASP A 387 5.11 31.89 2.72
N LEU A 388 3.85 31.88 3.16
CA LEU A 388 3.45 31.30 4.44
C LEU A 388 3.74 29.79 4.52
N ILE A 389 3.48 29.06 3.44
CA ILE A 389 3.78 27.62 3.36
C ILE A 389 5.30 27.39 3.33
N ALA A 390 6.05 28.23 2.60
CA ALA A 390 7.51 28.17 2.55
C ALA A 390 8.13 28.47 3.92
N GLU A 391 7.67 29.50 4.61
CA GLU A 391 8.12 29.87 5.97
C GLU A 391 7.81 28.76 6.98
N THR A 392 6.58 28.21 6.96
CA THR A 392 6.22 27.10 7.85
C THR A 392 7.02 25.83 7.54
N PHE A 393 7.27 25.52 6.26
CA PHE A 393 8.09 24.40 5.84
C PHE A 393 9.56 24.57 6.26
N GLU A 394 10.13 25.76 6.04
CA GLU A 394 11.52 26.05 6.48
C GLU A 394 11.66 26.03 7.99
N HIS A 395 10.69 26.53 8.72
CA HIS A 395 10.77 26.64 10.18
C HIS A 395 10.53 25.30 10.89
N TYR A 396 9.54 24.51 10.47
CA TYR A 396 9.15 23.28 11.17
C TYR A 396 9.67 21.98 10.54
N ILE A 397 9.72 21.89 9.22
CA ILE A 397 9.97 20.62 8.51
C ILE A 397 11.43 20.49 8.07
N SER A 398 12.02 21.57 7.58
CA SER A 398 13.42 21.59 7.10
C SER A 398 14.43 21.13 8.18
N PRO A 399 14.35 21.57 9.45
CA PRO A 399 15.29 21.11 10.48
C PRO A 399 15.12 19.62 10.82
N GLN A 400 13.88 19.10 10.75
CA GLN A 400 13.60 17.67 10.99
C GLN A 400 14.20 16.80 9.86
N ILE A 401 14.00 17.20 8.60
CA ILE A 401 14.59 16.50 7.45
C ILE A 401 16.12 16.54 7.50
N LYS A 402 16.71 17.68 7.85
CA LYS A 402 18.16 17.81 8.02
C LYS A 402 18.68 16.91 9.16
N ARG A 403 17.94 16.80 10.28
CA ARG A 403 18.26 15.87 11.37
C ARG A 403 18.18 14.42 10.92
N MET A 404 17.10 14.04 10.23
CA MET A 404 16.90 12.68 9.72
C MET A 404 17.96 12.30 8.69
N ARG A 405 18.30 13.18 7.77
CA ARG A 405 19.38 12.98 6.80
C ARG A 405 20.76 12.79 7.47
N ARG A 406 21.05 13.54 8.54
CA ARG A 406 22.27 13.35 9.36
C ARG A 406 22.25 12.02 10.13
N LEU A 407 21.09 11.58 10.65
CA LEU A 407 20.93 10.29 11.30
C LEU A 407 21.13 9.13 10.31
N ILE A 408 20.50 9.22 9.14
CA ILE A 408 20.65 8.22 8.07
C ILE A 408 22.11 8.15 7.58
N SER A 409 22.75 9.29 7.36
CA SER A 409 24.16 9.33 6.96
C SER A 409 25.08 8.73 8.03
N ARG A 410 24.81 8.98 9.33
CA ARG A 410 25.53 8.35 10.45
C ARG A 410 25.29 6.86 10.57
N LEU A 411 24.07 6.37 10.27
CA LEU A 411 23.74 4.94 10.26
C LEU A 411 24.39 4.23 9.07
N LEU A 412 24.40 4.85 7.90
CA LEU A 412 25.07 4.33 6.70
C LEU A 412 26.59 4.33 6.84
N SER A 413 27.19 5.34 7.48
CA SER A 413 28.62 5.37 7.77
C SER A 413 29.03 4.32 8.80
N LYS A 414 28.21 4.08 9.85
CA LYS A 414 28.44 2.99 10.82
C LYS A 414 28.30 1.60 10.18
N ARG A 415 27.46 1.44 9.15
CA ARG A 415 27.31 0.16 8.43
C ARG A 415 28.52 -0.11 7.51
N LYS A 416 29.17 0.93 6.99
CA LYS A 416 30.41 0.83 6.20
C LYS A 416 31.64 0.48 7.08
N GLN A 417 31.55 0.69 8.39
CA GLN A 417 32.60 0.31 9.37
C GLN A 417 32.42 -1.09 9.98
N ARG A 418 31.33 -1.82 9.64
CA ARG A 418 31.10 -3.21 10.09
C ARG A 418 31.23 -4.23 8.97
N SER A 419 32.23 -4.09 8.10
CA SER A 419 32.81 -5.22 7.39
C SER A 419 33.86 -5.84 8.29
N PRO A 420 34.01 -7.18 8.37
CA PRO A 420 34.93 -7.79 9.32
C PRO A 420 36.37 -7.35 8.98
N GLU A 421 36.97 -6.65 9.94
CA GLU A 421 38.41 -6.41 9.97
C GLU A 421 39.14 -7.76 10.02
N THR A 422 39.77 -8.11 8.93
CA THR A 422 40.98 -8.94 9.01
C THR A 422 42.11 -8.03 9.45
N ASP A 423 42.52 -8.30 10.67
CA ASP A 423 43.72 -7.81 11.36
C ASP A 423 44.90 -7.53 10.43
N LYS A 424 45.40 -6.29 10.44
CA LYS A 424 46.83 -5.97 10.39
C LYS A 424 47.08 -4.50 10.72
N SER A 425 47.66 -4.28 11.89
CA SER A 425 48.36 -3.09 12.34
C SER A 425 49.40 -2.58 11.34
N ALA A 426 49.28 -1.32 10.90
CA ALA A 426 50.38 -0.44 10.53
C ALA A 426 49.96 1.03 10.39
N PRO A 427 50.82 2.02 10.71
CA PRO A 427 50.44 3.39 10.95
C PRO A 427 50.37 4.25 9.68
N ASN A 428 49.51 5.28 9.76
CA ASN A 428 49.39 6.48 8.93
C ASN A 428 50.33 6.64 7.74
N ALA A 429 49.87 6.25 6.54
CA ALA A 429 50.42 6.77 5.28
C ALA A 429 49.27 7.24 4.40
N HIS A 430 49.32 8.50 3.98
CA HIS A 430 48.46 9.04 2.91
C HIS A 430 48.52 8.12 1.70
N PRO A 431 47.44 7.87 0.95
CA PRO A 431 47.50 7.03 -0.26
C PRO A 431 48.41 7.68 -1.28
N MET A 432 49.60 7.10 -1.48
CA MET A 432 50.58 7.57 -2.44
C MET A 432 50.05 7.18 -3.83
N LEU A 433 49.51 8.12 -4.59
CA LEU A 433 49.07 7.91 -5.96
C LEU A 433 50.31 7.73 -6.83
N ILE A 434 50.38 6.64 -7.58
CA ILE A 434 51.50 6.30 -8.48
C ILE A 434 50.97 6.36 -9.90
N HIS A 435 51.68 7.06 -10.77
CA HIS A 435 51.32 7.23 -12.18
C HIS A 435 52.06 6.27 -13.08
N GLY A 436 51.36 5.53 -13.95
CA GLY A 436 51.90 4.60 -14.91
C GLY A 436 51.83 5.12 -16.35
N ASP A 437 52.92 5.03 -17.09
CA ASP A 437 52.99 5.30 -18.52
C ASP A 437 52.45 4.09 -19.31
N SER A 438 51.38 4.32 -20.06
CA SER A 438 50.71 3.29 -20.84
C SER A 438 51.52 2.75 -22.04
N GLN A 439 52.50 3.50 -22.54
CA GLN A 439 53.35 3.08 -23.70
C GLN A 439 54.57 2.30 -23.26
N THR A 440 55.31 2.82 -22.25
CA THR A 440 56.57 2.22 -21.81
C THR A 440 56.38 1.18 -20.71
N ARG A 441 55.16 1.06 -20.14
CA ARG A 441 54.83 0.24 -18.95
C ARG A 441 55.75 0.52 -17.77
N THR A 442 56.16 1.78 -17.61
CA THR A 442 56.91 2.22 -16.44
C THR A 442 56.01 3.03 -15.50
N PHE A 443 56.24 2.93 -14.19
CA PHE A 443 55.52 3.76 -13.23
C PHE A 443 56.44 4.76 -12.54
N HIS A 444 55.82 5.87 -12.08
CA HIS A 444 56.50 7.02 -11.45
C HIS A 444 55.89 7.34 -10.10
N LEU A 445 56.75 7.51 -9.08
CA LEU A 445 56.34 7.98 -7.75
C LEU A 445 56.14 9.49 -7.76
N PRO A 446 55.38 10.07 -6.78
CA PRO A 446 55.13 11.51 -6.72
C PRO A 446 56.39 12.41 -6.66
N SER A 447 57.51 11.87 -6.21
CA SER A 447 58.82 12.56 -6.14
C SER A 447 59.64 12.45 -7.44
N CYS A 448 59.12 11.80 -8.50
CA CYS A 448 59.82 11.64 -9.75
C CYS A 448 59.55 12.83 -10.70
N GLU A 449 60.58 13.35 -11.39
CA GLU A 449 60.43 14.38 -12.39
C GLU A 449 59.48 14.00 -13.53
N HIS A 450 59.34 12.72 -13.82
CA HIS A 450 58.48 12.19 -14.88
C HIS A 450 57.08 11.78 -14.35
N TYR A 451 56.69 12.19 -13.14
CA TYR A 451 55.41 11.82 -12.52
C TYR A 451 54.17 12.22 -13.35
N ASN A 452 54.25 13.38 -14.05
CA ASN A 452 53.20 13.89 -14.92
C ASN A 452 53.56 13.81 -16.40
N CYS A 453 54.12 12.68 -16.87
CA CYS A 453 54.43 12.48 -18.29
C CYS A 453 53.13 12.51 -19.14
N GLU A 454 53.27 12.87 -20.45
CA GLU A 454 52.10 12.96 -21.36
C GLU A 454 51.32 11.63 -21.49
N ASN A 455 51.98 10.49 -21.32
CA ASN A 455 51.36 9.16 -21.41
C ASN A 455 51.08 8.50 -20.05
N CYS A 456 51.27 9.23 -18.94
CA CYS A 456 51.04 8.77 -17.56
C CYS A 456 49.55 8.79 -17.21
N SER A 457 48.71 8.04 -17.92
CA SER A 457 47.26 8.02 -17.80
C SER A 457 46.71 7.05 -16.74
N ILE A 458 47.50 6.08 -16.29
CA ILE A 458 47.09 5.02 -15.38
C ILE A 458 47.50 5.37 -13.95
N LYS A 459 46.61 5.20 -12.98
CA LYS A 459 46.84 5.54 -11.57
C LYS A 459 46.76 4.28 -10.71
N PHE A 460 47.78 4.07 -9.88
CA PHE A 460 47.83 2.96 -8.93
C PHE A 460 47.89 3.47 -7.50
N ASN A 461 47.28 2.74 -6.58
CA ASN A 461 47.21 3.11 -5.14
C ASN A 461 48.41 2.59 -4.33
N SER A 462 49.23 1.70 -4.91
CA SER A 462 50.44 1.19 -4.26
C SER A 462 51.46 0.68 -5.31
N VAL A 463 52.73 0.57 -4.90
CA VAL A 463 53.82 0.02 -5.72
C VAL A 463 53.54 -1.44 -6.10
N GLN A 464 53.01 -2.22 -5.15
CA GLN A 464 52.67 -3.62 -5.36
C GLN A 464 51.61 -3.81 -6.44
N VAL A 465 50.56 -3.01 -6.43
CA VAL A 465 49.47 -3.06 -7.44
C VAL A 465 50.01 -2.67 -8.83
N ALA A 466 50.93 -1.71 -8.92
CA ALA A 466 51.55 -1.35 -10.17
C ALA A 466 52.44 -2.49 -10.73
N GLN A 467 53.19 -3.18 -9.86
CA GLN A 467 54.02 -4.32 -10.23
C GLN A 467 53.19 -5.55 -10.63
N GLU A 468 52.13 -5.87 -9.93
CA GLU A 468 51.16 -6.93 -10.27
C GLU A 468 50.48 -6.67 -11.61
N ALA A 469 50.23 -5.38 -11.94
CA ALA A 469 49.72 -4.96 -13.24
C ALA A 469 50.77 -5.00 -14.39
N GLY A 470 51.99 -5.46 -14.10
CA GLY A 470 53.06 -5.59 -15.07
C GLY A 470 53.81 -4.31 -15.39
N PHE A 471 53.77 -3.32 -14.49
CA PHE A 471 54.52 -2.08 -14.63
C PHE A 471 55.84 -2.15 -13.85
N VAL A 472 56.92 -1.59 -14.40
CA VAL A 472 58.24 -1.59 -13.79
C VAL A 472 58.58 -0.13 -13.33
N PRO A 473 59.25 0.06 -12.20
CA PRO A 473 59.66 1.39 -11.79
C PRO A 473 60.67 2.00 -12.77
N CYS A 474 60.53 3.28 -13.07
CA CYS A 474 61.54 3.96 -13.88
C CYS A 474 62.90 3.99 -13.14
N ARG A 475 63.99 4.29 -13.86
CA ARG A 475 65.36 4.22 -13.33
C ARG A 475 65.56 5.03 -12.03
N PHE A 476 64.89 6.19 -11.93
CA PHE A 476 64.93 7.04 -10.75
C PHE A 476 64.07 6.50 -9.61
N CYS A 477 62.86 5.99 -9.91
CA CYS A 477 61.99 5.43 -8.89
C CYS A 477 62.48 4.11 -8.33
N LYS A 478 63.28 3.34 -9.11
CA LYS A 478 63.89 2.11 -8.66
C LYS A 478 64.89 2.35 -7.52
N THR A 479 65.76 3.37 -7.67
CA THR A 479 66.72 3.76 -6.61
C THR A 479 66.03 4.28 -5.36
N LEU A 480 64.91 4.98 -5.49
CA LEU A 480 64.13 5.47 -4.36
C LEU A 480 63.39 4.35 -3.57
N ILE A 481 62.94 3.31 -4.26
CA ILE A 481 62.31 2.14 -3.63
C ILE A 481 63.37 1.32 -2.88
N GLU A 482 64.54 1.09 -3.49
CA GLU A 482 65.63 0.35 -2.87
C GLU A 482 66.24 1.07 -1.64
N GLN A 483 66.21 2.40 -1.60
CA GLN A 483 66.64 3.18 -0.42
C GLN A 483 65.64 3.21 0.72
N ASN A 484 64.34 2.94 0.47
CA ASN A 484 63.31 2.88 1.52
C ASN A 484 63.12 1.46 2.10
N GLU A 485 63.78 0.45 1.58
CA GLU A 485 63.74 -0.92 2.07
C GLU A 485 64.98 -1.26 2.94
N GLN A 486 65.92 -0.33 3.11
CA GLN A 486 67.05 -0.40 4.06
C GLN A 486 66.73 0.46 5.31
#